data_2568449af8df5ccdc5996df61db90886
#
_entry.id   2568449af8df5ccdc5996df61db90886
#
_cell.length_a   1.000
_cell.length_b   1.000
_cell.length_c   1.000
_cell.angle_alpha   90.00
_cell.angle_beta   90.00
_cell.angle_gamma   90.00
#
_symmetry.space_group_name_H-M   'P 1'
#
loop_
_entity.id
_entity.type
_entity.pdbx_description
1 polymer ?
#
loop_
_entity_poly.entity_id
_entity_poly.type
_entity_poly.pdbx_seq_one_letter_code
_entity_poly.pdbx_strand_id
1 'polypeptide(L)'
;WSIYNPKSVMEAILRNRYGSYWTKTETYEALRDYIDMNFDGLKDAVVDMLGGAYCEVDTGSFQNDMTSMKSKDDVLTLLIHLGYLSYNEDRKCVTIPNIEIREEFLRAVKNGNRTELMKAIQRSDAILTATWESDGDSVAELVNEIHNEDTASVFYNNEQALRSVIKMAYLSSMDYYVKAEEIPAGKGVADIVFFPKKGTEKPVLIVELKWNKSEQKALEQILDRKYVKVLKEKEYHGKVLLVGINYNEKTKEHSCVIKETFYNG
;
A
#
# COMPACT_ATOMS: atom_id res chain seq x y z
N TRP A 1 13.49 -6.88 0.73
CA TRP A 1 13.72 -8.33 0.84
C TRP A 1 12.45 -8.97 1.41
N SER A 2 12.03 -10.13 0.85
CA SER A 2 10.96 -10.95 1.43
C SER A 2 11.60 -12.00 2.33
N ILE A 3 11.14 -12.10 3.58
CA ILE A 3 11.66 -13.05 4.58
C ILE A 3 10.57 -14.11 4.78
N TYR A 4 10.91 -15.38 4.61
CA TYR A 4 9.99 -16.49 4.77
C TYR A 4 10.35 -17.34 5.99
N ASN A 5 9.33 -17.89 6.65
CA ASN A 5 9.52 -18.80 7.76
C ASN A 5 10.20 -20.10 7.26
N PRO A 6 11.19 -20.65 7.98
CA PRO A 6 11.86 -21.91 7.61
C PRO A 6 10.88 -23.07 7.37
N LYS A 7 9.79 -23.16 8.12
CA LYS A 7 8.75 -24.18 7.94
C LYS A 7 8.06 -24.05 6.58
N SER A 8 7.68 -22.83 6.17
CA SER A 8 7.08 -22.58 4.85
C SER A 8 8.01 -22.99 3.72
N VAL A 9 9.31 -22.67 3.85
CA VAL A 9 10.34 -23.05 2.87
C VAL A 9 10.47 -24.57 2.80
N MET A 10 10.53 -25.26 3.93
CA MET A 10 10.66 -26.69 4.01
C MET A 10 9.44 -27.42 3.42
N GLU A 11 8.23 -26.96 3.72
CA GLU A 11 6.99 -27.52 3.15
C GLU A 11 6.91 -27.31 1.62
N ALA A 12 7.35 -26.15 1.12
CA ALA A 12 7.40 -25.89 -0.32
C ALA A 12 8.36 -26.84 -1.03
N ILE A 13 9.53 -27.12 -0.44
CA ILE A 13 10.52 -28.06 -0.96
C ILE A 13 9.96 -29.49 -0.94
N LEU A 14 9.42 -29.94 0.20
CA LEU A 14 8.87 -31.29 0.36
C LEU A 14 7.72 -31.59 -0.60
N ARG A 15 6.88 -30.59 -0.88
CA ARG A 15 5.72 -30.71 -1.78
C ARG A 15 6.04 -30.38 -3.23
N ASN A 16 7.26 -29.93 -3.51
CA ASN A 16 7.68 -29.41 -4.83
C ASN A 16 6.65 -28.41 -5.43
N ARG A 17 6.08 -27.56 -4.56
CA ARG A 17 5.05 -26.60 -4.94
C ARG A 17 5.13 -25.35 -4.07
N TYR A 18 5.07 -24.18 -4.72
CA TYR A 18 4.90 -22.91 -4.01
C TYR A 18 3.45 -22.76 -3.55
N GLY A 19 3.25 -22.32 -2.31
CA GLY A 19 1.93 -22.08 -1.72
C GLY A 19 2.05 -21.48 -0.33
N SER A 20 0.94 -21.08 0.25
CA SER A 20 0.90 -20.60 1.64
C SER A 20 0.90 -21.81 2.59
N TYR A 21 1.94 -21.91 3.42
CA TYR A 21 2.10 -22.98 4.40
C TYR A 21 2.05 -22.48 5.85
N TRP A 22 1.89 -21.17 6.04
CA TRP A 22 1.76 -20.53 7.35
C TRP A 22 0.44 -20.85 8.05
N THR A 23 -0.64 -21.03 7.28
CA THR A 23 -2.04 -21.07 7.71
C THR A 23 -2.46 -22.26 8.57
N LYS A 24 -1.58 -23.19 8.89
CA LYS A 24 -1.90 -24.43 9.64
C LYS A 24 -1.54 -24.37 11.12
N THR A 25 -1.32 -23.21 11.68
CA THR A 25 -0.99 -23.05 13.10
C THR A 25 -2.08 -22.25 13.84
N GLU A 26 -2.30 -22.53 15.11
CA GLU A 26 -3.25 -21.88 16.04
C GLU A 26 -3.06 -20.35 16.15
N THR A 27 -2.09 -19.80 15.45
CA THR A 27 -1.65 -18.40 15.48
C THR A 27 -2.58 -17.42 14.78
N TYR A 28 -3.50 -17.90 13.91
CA TYR A 28 -4.44 -17.01 13.20
C TYR A 28 -5.46 -16.35 14.16
N GLU A 29 -6.01 -17.11 15.10
CA GLU A 29 -6.96 -16.58 16.09
C GLU A 29 -6.28 -15.53 16.97
N ALA A 30 -5.02 -15.80 17.37
CA ALA A 30 -4.25 -14.86 18.15
C ALA A 30 -3.99 -13.53 17.39
N LEU A 31 -3.62 -13.59 16.10
CA LEU A 31 -3.42 -12.37 15.28
C LEU A 31 -4.68 -11.51 15.25
N ARG A 32 -5.84 -12.15 15.06
CA ARG A 32 -7.13 -11.45 15.08
C ARG A 32 -7.36 -10.75 16.42
N ASP A 33 -7.17 -11.47 17.51
CA ASP A 33 -7.42 -10.96 18.85
C ASP A 33 -6.51 -9.76 19.18
N TYR A 34 -5.21 -9.81 18.75
CA TYR A 34 -4.28 -8.68 18.91
C TYR A 34 -4.68 -7.46 18.08
N ILE A 35 -5.09 -7.67 16.83
CA ILE A 35 -5.59 -6.58 16.01
C ILE A 35 -6.90 -6.03 16.60
N ASP A 36 -7.74 -6.85 17.21
CA ASP A 36 -9.02 -6.46 17.82
C ASP A 36 -8.86 -5.66 19.13
N MET A 37 -7.70 -5.68 19.78
CA MET A 37 -7.39 -4.81 20.92
C MET A 37 -7.50 -3.32 20.58
N ASN A 38 -7.34 -2.98 19.30
CA ASN A 38 -7.59 -1.65 18.71
C ASN A 38 -7.01 -0.47 19.52
N PHE A 39 -5.76 -0.59 19.97
CA PHE A 39 -5.04 0.53 20.56
C PHE A 39 -4.89 1.67 19.56
N ASP A 40 -4.86 2.91 20.05
CA ASP A 40 -4.73 4.10 19.21
C ASP A 40 -3.59 3.98 18.19
N GLY A 41 -3.93 4.15 16.91
CA GLY A 41 -3.01 4.06 15.78
C GLY A 41 -2.62 2.64 15.36
N LEU A 42 -3.09 1.58 16.01
CA LEU A 42 -2.77 0.20 15.61
C LEU A 42 -3.43 -0.15 14.28
N LYS A 43 -4.69 0.25 14.09
CA LYS A 43 -5.43 0.04 12.84
C LYS A 43 -4.72 0.71 11.67
N ASP A 44 -4.33 1.98 11.85
CA ASP A 44 -3.64 2.74 10.81
C ASP A 44 -2.29 2.12 10.46
N ALA A 45 -1.53 1.69 11.47
CA ALA A 45 -0.27 0.98 11.28
C ALA A 45 -0.44 -0.33 10.48
N VAL A 46 -1.50 -1.11 10.74
CA VAL A 46 -1.81 -2.33 9.99
C VAL A 46 -2.17 -2.01 8.55
N VAL A 47 -3.00 -0.97 8.30
CA VAL A 47 -3.36 -0.52 6.96
C VAL A 47 -2.13 -0.07 6.19
N ASP A 48 -1.29 0.77 6.79
CA ASP A 48 -0.05 1.26 6.19
C ASP A 48 0.88 0.10 5.82
N MET A 49 1.07 -0.87 6.72
CA MET A 49 1.89 -2.05 6.46
C MET A 49 1.29 -2.97 5.39
N LEU A 50 -0.03 -3.12 5.32
CA LEU A 50 -0.72 -3.81 4.22
C LEU A 50 -0.50 -3.10 2.88
N GLY A 51 -0.38 -1.77 2.90
CA GLY A 51 0.03 -0.93 1.76
C GLY A 51 1.52 -0.95 1.46
N GLY A 52 2.32 -1.75 2.22
CA GLY A 52 3.77 -1.88 2.02
C GLY A 52 4.60 -0.78 2.68
N ALA A 53 4.01 0.05 3.52
CA ALA A 53 4.73 1.06 4.29
C ALA A 53 5.48 0.44 5.48
N TYR A 54 6.42 1.21 6.02
CA TYR A 54 7.09 0.92 7.29
C TYR A 54 6.35 1.66 8.39
N CYS A 55 6.18 1.01 9.54
CA CYS A 55 5.62 1.63 10.73
C CYS A 55 6.70 1.75 11.81
N GLU A 56 6.92 2.93 12.35
CA GLU A 56 7.82 3.13 13.48
C GLU A 56 7.26 2.43 14.73
N VAL A 57 8.17 1.80 15.51
CA VAL A 57 7.83 1.07 16.72
C VAL A 57 8.89 1.27 17.78
N ASP A 58 8.48 1.55 19.01
CA ASP A 58 9.34 1.50 20.19
C ASP A 58 9.24 0.13 20.86
N THR A 59 10.26 -0.70 20.67
CA THR A 59 10.33 -2.05 21.26
C THR A 59 10.80 -2.03 22.72
N GLY A 60 11.22 -0.89 23.25
CA GLY A 60 11.80 -0.77 24.60
C GLY A 60 10.79 -0.83 25.73
N SER A 61 9.50 -0.55 25.45
CA SER A 61 8.44 -0.56 26.46
C SER A 61 7.84 -1.95 26.73
N PHE A 62 8.08 -2.91 25.85
CA PHE A 62 7.47 -4.24 25.90
C PHE A 62 8.04 -5.12 27.01
N GLN A 63 7.20 -5.56 27.93
CA GLN A 63 7.60 -6.36 29.11
C GLN A 63 7.42 -7.87 28.93
N ASN A 64 7.22 -8.37 27.73
CA ASN A 64 7.00 -9.79 27.41
C ASN A 64 5.87 -10.47 28.21
N ASP A 65 4.88 -9.70 28.61
CA ASP A 65 3.69 -10.16 29.35
C ASP A 65 2.43 -9.73 28.59
N MET A 66 1.64 -10.72 28.15
CA MET A 66 0.39 -10.49 27.39
C MET A 66 -0.66 -9.72 28.21
N THR A 67 -0.57 -9.73 29.54
CA THR A 67 -1.49 -9.01 30.42
C THR A 67 -1.16 -7.54 30.59
N SER A 68 0.05 -7.13 30.17
CA SER A 68 0.58 -5.77 30.34
C SER A 68 0.52 -4.90 29.07
N MET A 69 -0.04 -5.41 27.98
CA MET A 69 -0.17 -4.65 26.73
C MET A 69 -1.05 -3.41 26.92
N LYS A 70 -0.52 -2.23 26.61
CA LYS A 70 -1.19 -0.94 26.82
C LYS A 70 -1.13 -0.03 25.60
N SER A 71 -0.35 -0.39 24.58
CA SER A 71 -0.07 0.48 23.44
C SER A 71 -0.01 -0.29 22.12
N LYS A 72 -0.11 0.44 21.03
CA LYS A 72 0.18 -0.05 19.68
C LYS A 72 1.56 -0.73 19.62
N ASP A 73 2.56 -0.12 20.22
CA ASP A 73 3.95 -0.57 20.14
C ASP A 73 4.17 -1.90 20.87
N ASP A 74 3.43 -2.14 21.97
CA ASP A 74 3.45 -3.45 22.65
C ASP A 74 2.91 -4.56 21.76
N VAL A 75 1.78 -4.31 21.04
CA VAL A 75 1.20 -5.27 20.10
C VAL A 75 2.13 -5.51 18.92
N LEU A 76 2.67 -4.44 18.31
CA LEU A 76 3.61 -4.58 17.19
C LEU A 76 4.87 -5.34 17.61
N THR A 77 5.40 -5.09 18.82
CA THR A 77 6.56 -5.81 19.36
C THR A 77 6.25 -7.29 19.58
N LEU A 78 5.09 -7.62 20.11
CA LEU A 78 4.65 -9.01 20.22
C LEU A 78 4.57 -9.69 18.85
N LEU A 79 4.01 -9.00 17.84
CA LEU A 79 3.91 -9.53 16.48
C LEU A 79 5.29 -9.75 15.82
N ILE A 80 6.32 -8.98 16.21
CA ILE A 80 7.72 -9.27 15.83
C ILE A 80 8.17 -10.59 16.44
N HIS A 81 7.98 -10.78 17.74
CA HIS A 81 8.39 -12.01 18.43
C HIS A 81 7.66 -13.25 17.92
N LEU A 82 6.40 -13.11 17.52
CA LEU A 82 5.61 -14.18 16.92
C LEU A 82 5.96 -14.43 15.43
N GLY A 83 6.81 -13.58 14.81
CA GLY A 83 7.23 -13.72 13.41
C GLY A 83 6.22 -13.20 12.38
N TYR A 84 5.21 -12.45 12.80
CA TYR A 84 4.26 -11.79 11.89
C TYR A 84 4.82 -10.51 11.28
N LEU A 85 5.75 -9.84 11.96
CA LEU A 85 6.38 -8.62 11.48
C LEU A 85 7.89 -8.80 11.39
N SER A 86 8.48 -8.15 10.40
CA SER A 86 9.93 -7.99 10.28
C SER A 86 10.34 -6.65 10.89
N TYR A 87 11.34 -6.66 11.75
CA TYR A 87 11.89 -5.48 12.39
C TYR A 87 13.20 -5.04 11.75
N ASN A 88 13.32 -3.76 11.49
CA ASN A 88 14.56 -3.12 11.05
C ASN A 88 15.12 -2.29 12.21
N GLU A 89 16.23 -2.76 12.79
CA GLU A 89 16.85 -2.15 13.96
C GLU A 89 17.42 -0.75 13.68
N ASP A 90 18.02 -0.55 12.49
CA ASP A 90 18.60 0.73 12.10
C ASP A 90 17.56 1.83 11.97
N ARG A 91 16.38 1.48 11.47
CA ARG A 91 15.26 2.40 11.24
C ARG A 91 14.20 2.39 12.33
N LYS A 92 14.32 1.50 13.31
CA LYS A 92 13.33 1.26 14.38
C LYS A 92 11.91 1.14 13.84
N CYS A 93 11.73 0.35 12.78
CA CYS A 93 10.45 0.20 12.12
C CYS A 93 10.14 -1.25 11.80
N VAL A 94 8.85 -1.54 11.63
CA VAL A 94 8.30 -2.84 11.26
C VAL A 94 7.64 -2.81 9.91
N THR A 95 7.57 -3.97 9.27
CA THR A 95 6.83 -4.20 8.04
C THR A 95 6.36 -5.65 7.96
N ILE A 96 5.36 -5.92 7.12
CA ILE A 96 4.93 -7.28 6.82
C ILE A 96 5.99 -7.97 5.95
N PRO A 97 6.55 -9.11 6.40
CA PRO A 97 7.77 -9.69 5.80
C PRO A 97 7.58 -10.33 4.43
N ASN A 98 6.38 -10.83 4.13
CA ASN A 98 6.12 -11.58 2.90
C ASN A 98 4.62 -11.66 2.58
N ILE A 99 4.30 -12.24 1.40
CA ILE A 99 2.92 -12.34 0.92
C ILE A 99 2.06 -13.31 1.77
N GLU A 100 2.62 -14.37 2.33
CA GLU A 100 1.86 -15.32 3.16
C GLU A 100 1.32 -14.63 4.41
N ILE A 101 2.18 -13.86 5.09
CA ILE A 101 1.79 -13.09 6.28
C ILE A 101 0.81 -11.98 5.92
N ARG A 102 1.00 -11.32 4.76
CA ARG A 102 0.06 -10.32 4.28
C ARG A 102 -1.34 -10.89 4.06
N GLU A 103 -1.44 -12.08 3.48
CA GLU A 103 -2.72 -12.78 3.34
C GLU A 103 -3.37 -13.11 4.70
N GLU A 104 -2.57 -13.46 5.72
CA GLU A 104 -3.09 -13.70 7.07
C GLU A 104 -3.63 -12.42 7.71
N PHE A 105 -2.92 -11.30 7.59
CA PHE A 105 -3.43 -10.00 8.04
C PHE A 105 -4.74 -9.65 7.32
N LEU A 106 -4.82 -9.82 6.00
CA LEU A 106 -6.03 -9.59 5.22
C LEU A 106 -7.19 -10.48 5.69
N ARG A 107 -6.93 -11.77 5.98
CA ARG A 107 -7.95 -12.70 6.50
C ARG A 107 -8.39 -12.32 7.91
N ALA A 108 -7.46 -11.99 8.80
CA ALA A 108 -7.77 -11.55 10.16
C ALA A 108 -8.67 -10.31 10.15
N VAL A 109 -8.38 -9.39 9.24
CA VAL A 109 -9.18 -8.20 9.02
C VAL A 109 -10.55 -8.55 8.42
N LYS A 110 -10.61 -9.42 7.41
CA LYS A 110 -11.86 -9.83 6.73
C LYS A 110 -12.84 -10.57 7.64
N ASN A 111 -12.34 -11.38 8.54
CA ASN A 111 -13.16 -12.19 9.44
C ASN A 111 -13.52 -11.47 10.77
N GLY A 112 -12.90 -10.32 11.04
CA GLY A 112 -13.27 -9.44 12.14
C GLY A 112 -14.53 -8.62 11.80
N ASN A 113 -15.21 -8.11 12.83
CA ASN A 113 -16.41 -7.25 12.69
C ASN A 113 -16.03 -5.83 12.20
N ARG A 114 -15.16 -5.74 11.14
CA ARG A 114 -14.46 -4.52 10.72
C ARG A 114 -14.91 -4.06 9.35
N THR A 115 -16.10 -3.51 9.33
CA THR A 115 -16.72 -2.94 8.13
C THR A 115 -15.81 -1.90 7.44
N GLU A 116 -15.06 -1.11 8.20
CA GLU A 116 -14.25 0.01 7.67
C GLU A 116 -13.03 -0.44 6.86
N LEU A 117 -12.24 -1.37 7.40
CA LEU A 117 -11.04 -1.85 6.68
C LEU A 117 -11.42 -2.71 5.47
N MET A 118 -12.53 -3.46 5.57
CA MET A 118 -13.09 -4.16 4.41
C MET A 118 -13.52 -3.20 3.31
N LYS A 119 -14.18 -2.10 3.67
CA LYS A 119 -14.55 -1.05 2.71
C LYS A 119 -13.31 -0.43 2.07
N ALA A 120 -12.26 -0.13 2.85
CA ALA A 120 -11.01 0.42 2.31
C ALA A 120 -10.36 -0.51 1.27
N ILE A 121 -10.31 -1.82 1.54
CA ILE A 121 -9.80 -2.82 0.60
C ILE A 121 -10.67 -2.89 -0.66
N GLN A 122 -12.00 -2.97 -0.51
CA GLN A 122 -12.94 -3.02 -1.63
C GLN A 122 -12.85 -1.77 -2.51
N ARG A 123 -12.74 -0.59 -1.90
CA ARG A 123 -12.54 0.67 -2.64
C ARG A 123 -11.20 0.68 -3.38
N SER A 124 -10.14 0.22 -2.74
CA SER A 124 -8.84 0.12 -3.40
C SER A 124 -8.86 -0.83 -4.60
N ASP A 125 -9.56 -1.97 -4.50
CA ASP A 125 -9.78 -2.88 -5.62
C ASP A 125 -10.56 -2.19 -6.76
N ALA A 126 -11.59 -1.43 -6.42
CA ALA A 126 -12.41 -0.68 -7.39
C ALA A 126 -11.59 0.43 -8.07
N ILE A 127 -10.79 1.20 -7.31
CA ILE A 127 -9.90 2.24 -7.85
C ILE A 127 -8.87 1.62 -8.82
N LEU A 128 -8.27 0.51 -8.44
CA LEU A 128 -7.29 -0.15 -9.28
C LEU A 128 -7.93 -0.66 -10.59
N THR A 129 -9.13 -1.20 -10.50
CA THR A 129 -9.91 -1.65 -11.68
C THR A 129 -10.26 -0.47 -12.59
N ALA A 130 -10.83 0.61 -12.05
CA ALA A 130 -11.13 1.84 -12.80
C ALA A 130 -9.87 2.43 -13.45
N THR A 131 -8.71 2.37 -12.74
CA THR A 131 -7.43 2.81 -13.30
C THR A 131 -7.04 1.98 -14.52
N TRP A 132 -7.17 0.64 -14.48
CA TRP A 132 -6.87 -0.23 -15.64
C TRP A 132 -7.81 0.00 -16.82
N GLU A 133 -9.04 0.37 -16.55
CA GLU A 133 -10.06 0.71 -17.54
C GLU A 133 -9.95 2.16 -18.06
N SER A 134 -8.99 2.93 -17.51
CA SER A 134 -8.78 4.35 -17.83
C SER A 134 -9.98 5.25 -17.50
N ASP A 135 -10.79 4.84 -16.51
CA ASP A 135 -11.94 5.58 -16.01
C ASP A 135 -11.50 6.55 -14.90
N GLY A 136 -11.09 7.76 -15.30
CA GLY A 136 -10.63 8.79 -14.40
C GLY A 136 -11.73 9.34 -13.48
N ASP A 137 -12.98 9.41 -13.97
CA ASP A 137 -14.11 9.93 -13.19
C ASP A 137 -14.41 9.01 -12.00
N SER A 138 -14.50 7.70 -12.22
CA SER A 138 -14.66 6.71 -11.16
C SER A 138 -13.50 6.72 -10.16
N VAL A 139 -12.25 6.88 -10.63
CA VAL A 139 -11.09 7.03 -9.73
C VAL A 139 -11.25 8.25 -8.84
N ALA A 140 -11.62 9.42 -9.40
CA ALA A 140 -11.80 10.65 -8.64
C ALA A 140 -12.91 10.52 -7.58
N GLU A 141 -14.04 9.93 -7.94
CA GLU A 141 -15.17 9.70 -7.03
C GLU A 141 -14.79 8.81 -5.86
N LEU A 142 -14.17 7.66 -6.12
CA LEU A 142 -13.73 6.72 -5.09
C LEU A 142 -12.65 7.31 -4.17
N VAL A 143 -11.74 8.14 -4.70
CA VAL A 143 -10.76 8.86 -3.88
C VAL A 143 -11.44 9.90 -3.00
N ASN A 144 -12.49 10.58 -3.48
CA ASN A 144 -13.30 11.48 -2.66
C ASN A 144 -13.97 10.75 -1.50
N GLU A 145 -14.50 9.55 -1.71
CA GLU A 145 -15.11 8.74 -0.65
C GLU A 145 -14.08 8.42 0.46
N ILE A 146 -12.88 7.96 0.08
CA ILE A 146 -11.80 7.67 1.04
C ILE A 146 -11.42 8.93 1.82
N HIS A 147 -11.25 10.06 1.11
CA HIS A 147 -10.90 11.32 1.75
C HIS A 147 -11.96 11.77 2.77
N ASN A 148 -13.23 11.65 2.44
CA ASN A 148 -14.32 12.13 3.28
C ASN A 148 -14.55 11.25 4.53
N GLU A 149 -14.26 9.96 4.45
CA GLU A 149 -14.48 9.04 5.55
C GLU A 149 -13.26 8.88 6.48
N ASP A 150 -12.05 8.87 5.92
CA ASP A 150 -10.84 8.49 6.67
C ASP A 150 -9.98 9.69 7.11
N THR A 151 -10.26 10.90 6.59
CA THR A 151 -9.41 12.05 6.86
C THR A 151 -10.21 13.12 7.61
N ALA A 152 -9.83 13.41 8.85
CA ALA A 152 -10.32 14.61 9.50
C ALA A 152 -9.91 15.81 8.64
N SER A 153 -10.87 16.53 8.09
CA SER A 153 -10.69 17.63 7.11
C SER A 153 -9.72 18.73 7.55
N VAL A 154 -9.41 18.79 8.84
CA VAL A 154 -8.47 19.74 9.46
C VAL A 154 -7.01 19.42 9.09
N PHE A 155 -6.68 18.18 8.77
CA PHE A 155 -5.30 17.75 8.46
C PHE A 155 -5.01 17.66 6.96
N TYR A 156 -6.03 17.79 6.11
CA TYR A 156 -5.89 17.71 4.65
C TYR A 156 -5.60 19.10 4.07
N ASN A 157 -4.34 19.51 4.17
CA ASN A 157 -3.94 20.88 3.89
C ASN A 157 -2.72 21.02 2.96
N ASN A 158 -2.22 19.93 2.41
CA ASN A 158 -1.05 19.97 1.52
C ASN A 158 -0.94 18.70 0.65
N GLU A 159 0.00 18.73 -0.29
CA GLU A 159 0.28 17.65 -1.22
C GLU A 159 0.72 16.34 -0.53
N GLN A 160 1.32 16.43 0.66
CA GLN A 160 1.74 15.25 1.43
C GLN A 160 0.52 14.51 2.03
N ALA A 161 -0.49 15.24 2.48
CA ALA A 161 -1.75 14.64 2.93
C ALA A 161 -2.48 13.97 1.76
N LEU A 162 -2.53 14.60 0.58
CA LEU A 162 -3.03 13.98 -0.65
C LEU A 162 -2.29 12.67 -0.95
N ARG A 163 -0.97 12.66 -0.85
CA ARG A 163 -0.15 11.46 -1.08
C ARG A 163 -0.53 10.32 -0.14
N SER A 164 -0.83 10.59 1.11
CA SER A 164 -1.26 9.58 2.08
C SER A 164 -2.61 8.96 1.70
N VAL A 165 -3.58 9.77 1.30
CA VAL A 165 -4.89 9.28 0.81
C VAL A 165 -4.71 8.41 -0.44
N ILE A 166 -3.85 8.82 -1.38
CA ILE A 166 -3.60 8.04 -2.60
C ILE A 166 -2.86 6.72 -2.30
N LYS A 167 -2.00 6.69 -1.30
CA LYS A 167 -1.40 5.42 -0.84
C LYS A 167 -2.45 4.43 -0.35
N MET A 168 -3.44 4.89 0.40
CA MET A 168 -4.57 4.07 0.82
C MET A 168 -5.45 3.67 -0.38
N ALA A 169 -5.73 4.60 -1.28
CA ALA A 169 -6.51 4.35 -2.50
C ALA A 169 -5.94 3.22 -3.37
N TYR A 170 -4.61 3.10 -3.41
CA TYR A 170 -3.93 2.05 -4.18
C TYR A 170 -3.39 0.90 -3.30
N LEU A 171 -4.01 0.62 -2.16
CA LEU A 171 -3.60 -0.45 -1.25
C LEU A 171 -3.52 -1.83 -1.94
N SER A 172 -4.51 -2.19 -2.75
CA SER A 172 -4.58 -3.46 -3.47
C SER A 172 -3.57 -3.58 -4.60
N SER A 173 -2.91 -2.48 -5.00
CA SER A 173 -1.86 -2.53 -6.03
C SER A 173 -0.73 -3.48 -5.67
N MET A 174 -0.49 -3.70 -4.38
CA MET A 174 0.55 -4.61 -3.86
C MET A 174 0.39 -6.06 -4.34
N ASP A 175 -0.80 -6.49 -4.73
CA ASP A 175 -1.03 -7.84 -5.24
C ASP A 175 -0.46 -8.02 -6.64
N TYR A 176 -0.42 -6.97 -7.43
CA TYR A 176 -0.03 -6.97 -8.85
C TYR A 176 1.29 -6.26 -9.13
N TYR A 177 1.71 -5.34 -8.25
CA TYR A 177 2.80 -4.41 -8.51
C TYR A 177 3.89 -4.42 -7.44
N VAL A 178 5.07 -4.00 -7.85
CA VAL A 178 6.13 -3.49 -6.98
C VAL A 178 6.08 -1.97 -7.05
N LYS A 179 5.83 -1.33 -5.91
CA LYS A 179 5.71 0.13 -5.80
C LYS A 179 7.09 0.76 -5.66
N ALA A 180 7.33 1.84 -6.37
CA ALA A 180 8.48 2.70 -6.19
C ALA A 180 8.00 4.13 -5.96
N GLU A 181 8.43 4.75 -4.86
CA GLU A 181 8.09 6.12 -4.49
C GLU A 181 9.29 7.03 -4.69
N GLU A 182 9.02 8.32 -4.94
CA GLU A 182 10.05 9.36 -5.04
C GLU A 182 11.19 9.01 -6.00
N ILE A 183 10.84 8.50 -7.18
CA ILE A 183 11.85 8.18 -8.18
C ILE A 183 12.46 9.48 -8.72
N PRO A 184 13.78 9.69 -8.57
CA PRO A 184 14.44 10.84 -9.15
C PRO A 184 14.25 10.86 -10.67
N ALA A 185 13.50 11.81 -11.16
CA ALA A 185 13.18 11.92 -12.58
C ALA A 185 13.60 13.29 -13.13
N GLY A 186 14.89 13.51 -13.28
CA GLY A 186 15.46 14.77 -13.79
C GLY A 186 15.28 15.94 -12.81
N LYS A 187 14.50 16.98 -13.16
CA LYS A 187 14.27 18.17 -12.31
C LYS A 187 13.06 18.03 -11.36
N GLY A 188 12.60 16.82 -11.05
CA GLY A 188 11.48 16.55 -10.14
C GLY A 188 11.43 15.08 -9.74
N VAL A 189 10.46 14.74 -8.90
CA VAL A 189 10.23 13.41 -8.36
C VAL A 189 8.86 12.93 -8.82
N ALA A 190 8.76 11.71 -9.37
CA ALA A 190 7.48 11.06 -9.56
C ALA A 190 6.88 10.74 -8.21
N ASP A 191 5.59 11.00 -8.02
CA ASP A 191 4.99 10.71 -6.75
C ASP A 191 4.94 9.20 -6.49
N ILE A 192 4.41 8.41 -7.42
CA ILE A 192 4.35 6.95 -7.27
C ILE A 192 4.45 6.28 -8.65
N VAL A 193 5.29 5.25 -8.75
CA VAL A 193 5.34 4.36 -9.92
C VAL A 193 5.11 2.92 -9.48
N PHE A 194 4.21 2.24 -10.18
CA PHE A 194 3.89 0.85 -9.94
C PHE A 194 4.39 0.00 -11.11
N PHE A 195 5.39 -0.85 -10.86
CA PHE A 195 5.90 -1.81 -11.83
C PHE A 195 5.21 -3.16 -11.68
N PRO A 196 4.65 -3.74 -12.75
CA PRO A 196 3.98 -5.03 -12.67
C PRO A 196 4.95 -6.13 -12.18
N LYS A 197 4.46 -7.01 -11.32
CA LYS A 197 5.20 -8.21 -10.92
C LYS A 197 5.35 -9.16 -12.10
N LYS A 198 6.44 -9.94 -12.11
CA LYS A 198 6.65 -10.97 -13.14
C LYS A 198 5.46 -11.93 -13.20
N GLY A 199 4.95 -12.16 -14.40
CA GLY A 199 3.80 -13.04 -14.63
C GLY A 199 2.44 -12.37 -14.52
N THR A 200 2.38 -11.07 -14.27
CA THR A 200 1.14 -10.29 -14.38
C THR A 200 1.13 -9.54 -15.72
N GLU A 201 0.02 -9.62 -16.45
CA GLU A 201 -0.18 -8.88 -17.72
C GLU A 201 -0.79 -7.49 -17.44
N LYS A 202 -0.21 -6.77 -16.47
CA LYS A 202 -0.69 -5.45 -16.07
C LYS A 202 0.21 -4.35 -16.61
N PRO A 203 -0.34 -3.16 -16.96
CA PRO A 203 0.45 -2.02 -17.41
C PRO A 203 1.27 -1.44 -16.26
N VAL A 204 2.36 -0.74 -16.56
CA VAL A 204 2.99 0.16 -15.59
C VAL A 204 2.03 1.31 -15.29
N LEU A 205 1.88 1.69 -14.01
CA LEU A 205 1.13 2.88 -13.62
C LEU A 205 2.12 3.94 -13.14
N ILE A 206 1.97 5.16 -13.65
CA ILE A 206 2.72 6.33 -13.22
C ILE A 206 1.71 7.34 -12.70
N VAL A 207 1.72 7.57 -11.38
CA VAL A 207 0.77 8.45 -10.70
C VAL A 207 1.48 9.74 -10.30
N GLU A 208 0.91 10.85 -10.69
CA GLU A 208 1.37 12.19 -10.35
C GLU A 208 0.26 12.95 -9.64
N LEU A 209 0.60 13.61 -8.54
CA LEU A 209 -0.33 14.31 -7.68
C LEU A 209 -0.17 15.81 -7.82
N LYS A 210 -1.26 16.54 -7.77
CA LYS A 210 -1.28 18.00 -7.75
C LYS A 210 -2.25 18.52 -6.70
N TRP A 211 -1.88 19.65 -6.14
CA TRP A 211 -2.70 20.39 -5.17
C TRP A 211 -3.05 21.75 -5.75
N ASN A 212 -4.34 22.07 -5.83
CA ASN A 212 -4.84 23.34 -6.36
C ASN A 212 -4.30 23.70 -7.76
N LYS A 213 -4.09 22.70 -8.63
CA LYS A 213 -3.67 22.92 -10.03
C LYS A 213 -4.71 22.32 -10.97
N SER A 214 -4.30 21.34 -11.77
CA SER A 214 -5.21 20.53 -12.56
C SER A 214 -4.60 19.15 -12.81
N GLU A 215 -5.43 18.17 -13.06
CA GLU A 215 -5.05 16.84 -13.49
C GLU A 215 -4.28 16.85 -14.82
N GLN A 216 -4.59 17.82 -15.72
CA GLN A 216 -3.85 18.01 -16.97
C GLN A 216 -2.40 18.44 -16.73
N LYS A 217 -2.14 19.31 -15.75
CA LYS A 217 -0.77 19.67 -15.35
C LYS A 217 -0.03 18.50 -14.73
N ALA A 218 -0.72 17.58 -14.06
CA ALA A 218 -0.13 16.35 -13.60
C ALA A 218 0.31 15.49 -14.80
N LEU A 219 -0.54 15.29 -15.79
CA LEU A 219 -0.19 14.57 -17.02
C LEU A 219 0.97 15.21 -17.80
N GLU A 220 0.96 16.52 -17.97
CA GLU A 220 2.04 17.26 -18.65
C GLU A 220 3.37 16.99 -17.96
N GLN A 221 3.40 16.98 -16.63
CA GLN A 221 4.60 16.66 -15.86
C GLN A 221 5.07 15.22 -16.07
N ILE A 222 4.15 14.26 -16.17
CA ILE A 222 4.48 12.87 -16.49
C ILE A 222 5.09 12.77 -17.90
N LEU A 223 4.52 13.47 -18.89
CA LEU A 223 4.97 13.45 -20.28
C LEU A 223 6.31 14.14 -20.49
N ASP A 224 6.73 15.03 -19.58
CA ASP A 224 8.00 15.76 -19.69
C ASP A 224 9.21 14.88 -19.34
N ARG A 225 9.50 13.91 -20.22
CA ARG A 225 10.71 13.05 -20.36
C ARG A 225 11.27 12.33 -19.12
N LYS A 226 10.70 12.53 -17.94
CA LYS A 226 11.31 12.10 -16.67
C LYS A 226 11.16 10.58 -16.43
N TYR A 227 10.08 10.00 -16.90
CA TYR A 227 9.74 8.60 -16.63
C TYR A 227 10.32 7.62 -17.64
N VAL A 228 10.65 8.10 -18.84
CA VAL A 228 11.32 7.30 -19.87
C VAL A 228 12.63 6.69 -19.35
N LYS A 229 13.39 7.46 -18.55
CA LYS A 229 14.63 6.97 -17.95
C LYS A 229 14.41 5.77 -17.02
N VAL A 230 13.39 5.84 -16.17
CA VAL A 230 13.08 4.77 -15.20
C VAL A 230 12.57 3.52 -15.91
N LEU A 231 11.72 3.69 -16.93
CA LEU A 231 11.24 2.56 -17.75
C LEU A 231 12.40 1.89 -18.48
N LYS A 232 13.36 2.68 -19.00
CA LYS A 232 14.58 2.18 -19.65
C LYS A 232 15.50 1.45 -18.68
N GLU A 233 15.74 1.99 -17.49
CA GLU A 233 16.55 1.34 -16.44
C GLU A 233 15.95 0.02 -15.95
N LYS A 234 14.63 -0.15 -16.04
CA LYS A 234 13.91 -1.38 -15.72
C LYS A 234 13.69 -2.31 -16.92
N GLU A 235 14.23 -1.93 -18.11
CA GLU A 235 14.06 -2.67 -19.35
C GLU A 235 12.58 -3.02 -19.62
N TYR A 236 11.67 -2.10 -19.25
CA TYR A 236 10.25 -2.30 -19.43
C TYR A 236 9.84 -2.01 -20.88
N HIS A 237 9.04 -2.88 -21.44
CA HIS A 237 8.38 -2.69 -22.74
C HIS A 237 6.90 -3.02 -22.58
N GLY A 238 6.04 -2.14 -23.05
CA GLY A 238 4.60 -2.39 -23.00
C GLY A 238 3.75 -1.17 -22.67
N LYS A 239 2.53 -1.47 -22.26
CA LYS A 239 1.49 -0.49 -21.94
C LYS A 239 1.81 0.25 -20.65
N VAL A 240 1.68 1.56 -20.66
CA VAL A 240 1.85 2.45 -19.52
C VAL A 240 0.59 3.30 -19.35
N LEU A 241 0.05 3.37 -18.16
CA LEU A 241 -1.01 4.29 -17.78
C LEU A 241 -0.43 5.47 -17.00
N LEU A 242 -0.65 6.67 -17.53
CA LEU A 242 -0.26 7.93 -16.91
C LEU A 242 -1.48 8.48 -16.18
N VAL A 243 -1.41 8.53 -14.86
CA VAL A 243 -2.53 8.89 -13.98
C VAL A 243 -2.24 10.22 -13.31
N GLY A 244 -2.96 11.26 -13.70
CA GLY A 244 -2.88 12.59 -13.10
C GLY A 244 -4.04 12.80 -12.13
N ILE A 245 -3.74 13.01 -10.85
CA ILE A 245 -4.74 13.27 -9.80
C ILE A 245 -4.51 14.66 -9.23
N ASN A 246 -5.58 15.45 -9.11
CA ASN A 246 -5.53 16.76 -8.49
C ASN A 246 -6.59 16.88 -7.40
N TYR A 247 -6.27 17.54 -6.31
CA TYR A 247 -7.23 17.98 -5.30
C TYR A 247 -7.42 19.49 -5.36
N ASN A 248 -8.67 19.92 -5.36
CA ASN A 248 -9.04 21.31 -5.32
C ASN A 248 -9.59 21.67 -3.93
N GLU A 249 -8.82 22.44 -3.17
CA GLU A 249 -9.18 22.86 -1.81
C GLU A 249 -10.46 23.71 -1.73
N LYS A 250 -10.80 24.44 -2.80
CA LYS A 250 -12.00 25.30 -2.83
C LYS A 250 -13.28 24.51 -3.02
N THR A 251 -13.27 23.52 -3.94
CA THR A 251 -14.42 22.63 -4.17
C THR A 251 -14.42 21.44 -3.24
N LYS A 252 -13.26 21.12 -2.61
CA LYS A 252 -13.01 19.92 -1.79
C LYS A 252 -13.20 18.62 -2.57
N GLU A 253 -12.84 18.63 -3.84
CA GLU A 253 -13.01 17.51 -4.74
C GLU A 253 -11.70 17.12 -5.40
N HIS A 254 -11.57 15.82 -5.68
CA HIS A 254 -10.51 15.29 -6.54
C HIS A 254 -10.98 15.30 -7.99
N SER A 255 -10.02 15.43 -8.88
CA SER A 255 -10.18 15.17 -10.31
C SER A 255 -9.06 14.23 -10.78
N CYS A 256 -9.36 13.37 -11.73
CA CYS A 256 -8.41 12.41 -12.27
C CYS A 256 -8.52 12.34 -13.78
N VAL A 257 -7.36 12.26 -14.44
CA VAL A 257 -7.28 11.97 -15.86
C VAL A 257 -6.28 10.85 -16.08
N ILE A 258 -6.63 9.90 -16.95
CA ILE A 258 -5.79 8.76 -17.27
C ILE A 258 -5.50 8.75 -18.76
N LYS A 259 -4.22 8.63 -19.12
CA LYS A 259 -3.79 8.53 -20.52
C LYS A 259 -3.00 7.25 -20.73
N GLU A 260 -3.44 6.48 -21.71
CA GLU A 260 -2.71 5.30 -22.16
C GLU A 260 -1.58 5.68 -23.12
N THR A 261 -0.43 5.04 -22.96
CA THR A 261 0.70 5.13 -23.88
C THR A 261 1.43 3.80 -23.97
N PHE A 262 2.28 3.63 -24.96
CA PHE A 262 3.15 2.47 -25.15
C PHE A 262 4.61 2.88 -25.07
N TYR A 263 5.40 2.14 -24.30
CA TYR A 263 6.84 2.30 -24.26
C TYR A 263 7.53 1.13 -24.97
N ASN A 264 8.31 1.45 -26.00
CA ASN A 264 8.96 0.45 -26.85
C ASN A 264 10.51 0.41 -26.69
N GLY A 265 11.06 1.19 -25.71
CA GLY A 265 12.50 1.26 -25.47
C GLY A 265 13.17 2.47 -26.11
#